data_0213af4f369e5d89a6a8c682047afd45
#
_entry.id   0213af4f369e5d89a6a8c682047afd45
#
_cell.length_a   1.000
_cell.length_b   1.000
_cell.length_c   1.000
_cell.angle_alpha   90.00
_cell.angle_beta   90.00
_cell.angle_gamma   90.00
#
_symmetry.space_group_name_H-M   'P 1'
#
loop_
_entity.id
_entity.type
_entity.pdbx_description
1 polymer ?
#
loop_
_entity_poly.entity_id
_entity_poly.type
_entity_poly.pdbx_seq_one_letter_code
_entity_poly.pdbx_strand_id
1 'polypeptide(L)'
;MELVTNLSKVARSRMPDPLYLSLWFANFETDEMLPRALAVLRQFPCSTQQPGITYLALHPVSWNEPTVLEQRFRPGIAAEEAVLIASDLLHEDYAYLFESFWDLWIVAENGEWSLRPSRVNFLVHGLEFDEGVYQQEGHIQVDLGLDSPFLQQEVALTIEAETRVRANVQRLVEFTTKVEKNSGANARLLWSESEQNFAQKLIARLQKVQ
;
A
#
# COMPACT_ATOMS: atom_id res chain seq x y z
N MET A 1 -2.96 28.81 49.69
CA MET A 1 -4.05 28.60 48.73
C MET A 1 -3.39 28.55 47.36
N GLU A 2 -2.87 27.36 47.01
CA GLU A 2 -2.12 27.14 45.79
C GLU A 2 -3.08 26.59 44.72
N LEU A 3 -3.25 27.38 43.68
CA LEU A 3 -3.96 26.98 42.46
C LEU A 3 -3.04 26.02 41.65
N VAL A 4 -3.34 24.73 41.74
CA VAL A 4 -2.74 23.72 40.88
C VAL A 4 -3.36 23.86 39.50
N THR A 5 -2.62 24.48 38.59
CA THR A 5 -2.98 24.59 37.19
C THR A 5 -2.75 23.21 36.53
N ASN A 6 -3.82 22.45 36.38
CA ASN A 6 -3.84 21.19 35.67
C ASN A 6 -3.77 21.52 34.15
N LEU A 7 -2.59 21.66 33.61
CA LEU A 7 -2.33 21.66 32.16
C LEU A 7 -2.53 20.22 31.67
N SER A 8 -3.75 19.93 31.22
CA SER A 8 -4.02 18.74 30.43
C SER A 8 -3.06 18.70 29.24
N LYS A 9 -2.14 17.72 29.23
CA LYS A 9 -1.37 17.35 28.05
C LYS A 9 -2.39 16.94 26.98
N VAL A 10 -2.76 17.88 26.12
CA VAL A 10 -3.37 17.55 24.83
C VAL A 10 -2.29 16.77 24.07
N ALA A 11 -2.44 15.46 24.02
CA ALA A 11 -1.62 14.63 23.16
C ALA A 11 -1.74 15.22 21.74
N ARG A 12 -0.65 15.66 21.16
CA ARG A 12 -0.64 16.11 19.77
C ARG A 12 -0.99 14.88 18.93
N SER A 13 -2.18 14.93 18.31
CA SER A 13 -2.59 13.94 17.33
C SER A 13 -1.50 13.83 16.27
N ARG A 14 -0.92 12.63 16.12
CA ARG A 14 0.03 12.36 15.03
C ARG A 14 -0.76 12.40 13.73
N MET A 15 -0.27 13.15 12.74
CA MET A 15 -0.84 13.07 11.41
C MET A 15 -0.56 11.66 10.83
N PRO A 16 -1.55 11.03 10.20
CA PRO A 16 -1.34 9.75 9.53
C PRO A 16 -0.30 9.89 8.42
N ASP A 17 0.61 8.94 8.32
CA ASP A 17 1.62 8.88 7.27
C ASP A 17 1.26 7.88 6.17
N PRO A 18 1.74 8.09 4.95
CA PRO A 18 1.70 7.10 3.90
C PRO A 18 2.41 5.81 4.32
N LEU A 19 1.87 4.66 3.91
CA LEU A 19 2.40 3.33 4.16
C LEU A 19 2.76 2.65 2.86
N TYR A 20 3.99 2.20 2.73
CA TYR A 20 4.54 1.60 1.53
C TYR A 20 5.10 0.20 1.76
N LEU A 21 4.97 -0.66 0.75
CA LEU A 21 5.71 -1.90 0.63
C LEU A 21 6.60 -1.82 -0.61
N SER A 22 7.91 -1.74 -0.42
CA SER A 22 8.92 -1.74 -1.48
C SER A 22 9.46 -3.14 -1.71
N LEU A 23 9.65 -3.52 -2.98
CA LEU A 23 10.09 -4.84 -3.42
C LEU A 23 11.25 -4.71 -4.42
N TRP A 24 12.32 -5.46 -4.19
CA TRP A 24 13.47 -5.55 -5.10
C TRP A 24 13.65 -6.98 -5.62
N PHE A 25 14.02 -7.10 -6.87
CA PHE A 25 14.21 -8.37 -7.58
C PHE A 25 15.64 -8.45 -8.12
N ALA A 26 16.27 -9.63 -8.08
CA ALA A 26 17.68 -9.80 -8.51
C ALA A 26 17.87 -9.60 -10.01
N ASN A 27 16.92 -10.07 -10.81
CA ASN A 27 16.95 -9.98 -12.27
C ASN A 27 15.67 -9.27 -12.70
N PHE A 28 15.72 -7.95 -12.73
CA PHE A 28 14.58 -7.11 -13.10
C PHE A 28 14.92 -6.36 -14.38
N GLU A 29 14.91 -7.11 -15.48
CA GLU A 29 15.06 -6.57 -16.83
C GLU A 29 13.70 -6.08 -17.34
N THR A 30 13.69 -5.36 -18.47
CA THR A 30 12.48 -4.77 -19.04
C THR A 30 11.37 -5.81 -19.27
N ASP A 31 11.72 -6.99 -19.77
CA ASP A 31 10.78 -8.09 -20.03
C ASP A 31 10.26 -8.77 -18.75
N GLU A 32 10.96 -8.63 -17.60
CA GLU A 32 10.53 -9.13 -16.30
C GLU A 32 9.61 -8.17 -15.52
N MET A 33 9.58 -6.89 -15.88
CA MET A 33 8.83 -5.86 -15.14
C MET A 33 7.35 -6.23 -14.94
N LEU A 34 6.64 -6.46 -16.03
CA LEU A 34 5.20 -6.75 -15.99
C LEU A 34 4.89 -8.17 -15.49
N PRO A 35 5.64 -9.23 -15.80
CA PRO A 35 5.52 -10.54 -15.15
C PRO A 35 5.67 -10.47 -13.62
N ARG A 36 6.65 -9.70 -13.10
CA ARG A 36 6.82 -9.48 -11.65
C ARG A 36 5.66 -8.69 -11.05
N ALA A 37 5.20 -7.65 -11.74
CA ALA A 37 4.02 -6.91 -11.35
C ALA A 37 2.79 -7.82 -11.22
N LEU A 38 2.54 -8.67 -12.22
CA LEU A 38 1.44 -9.64 -12.20
C LEU A 38 1.55 -10.60 -11.02
N ALA A 39 2.76 -11.09 -10.72
CA ALA A 39 2.98 -11.99 -9.59
C ALA A 39 2.61 -11.33 -8.24
N VAL A 40 2.87 -10.01 -8.09
CA VAL A 40 2.46 -9.22 -6.90
C VAL A 40 0.96 -8.96 -6.89
N LEU A 41 0.39 -8.48 -8.00
CA LEU A 41 -1.04 -8.15 -8.15
C LEU A 41 -1.94 -9.35 -7.82
N ARG A 42 -1.55 -10.56 -8.23
CA ARG A 42 -2.27 -11.82 -7.93
C ARG A 42 -2.37 -12.15 -6.44
N GLN A 43 -1.48 -11.61 -5.60
CA GLN A 43 -1.53 -11.84 -4.15
C GLN A 43 -2.44 -10.87 -3.43
N PHE A 44 -2.88 -9.80 -4.11
CA PHE A 44 -3.66 -8.74 -3.50
C PHE A 44 -5.11 -9.16 -3.23
N PRO A 45 -5.60 -8.97 -1.99
CA PRO A 45 -6.97 -9.31 -1.63
C PRO A 45 -7.93 -8.19 -2.04
N CYS A 46 -8.29 -8.14 -3.33
CA CYS A 46 -9.18 -7.11 -3.86
C CYS A 46 -10.49 -6.99 -3.08
N SER A 47 -11.02 -5.76 -3.01
CA SER A 47 -12.33 -5.46 -2.45
C SER A 47 -13.43 -6.22 -3.18
N THR A 48 -14.44 -6.66 -2.42
CA THR A 48 -15.64 -7.26 -3.00
C THR A 48 -16.57 -6.24 -3.65
N GLN A 49 -16.47 -4.97 -3.24
CA GLN A 49 -17.28 -3.87 -3.78
C GLN A 49 -16.63 -3.21 -5.01
N GLN A 50 -15.31 -3.23 -5.08
CA GLN A 50 -14.51 -2.68 -6.18
C GLN A 50 -13.42 -3.69 -6.58
N PRO A 51 -13.79 -4.81 -7.22
CA PRO A 51 -12.87 -5.88 -7.55
C PRO A 51 -11.95 -5.51 -8.72
N GLY A 52 -10.74 -6.12 -8.74
CA GLY A 52 -9.80 -6.03 -9.84
C GLY A 52 -9.04 -4.71 -9.90
N ILE A 53 -8.48 -4.42 -11.08
CA ILE A 53 -7.77 -3.18 -11.39
C ILE A 53 -8.77 -2.17 -11.92
N THR A 54 -8.84 -1.01 -11.28
CA THR A 54 -9.81 0.06 -11.61
C THR A 54 -9.20 1.20 -12.40
N TYR A 55 -7.86 1.29 -12.42
CA TYR A 55 -7.14 2.31 -13.15
C TYR A 55 -5.76 1.80 -13.55
N LEU A 56 -5.33 2.19 -14.73
CA LEU A 56 -4.01 1.96 -15.28
C LEU A 56 -3.49 3.28 -15.86
N ALA A 57 -2.26 3.67 -15.47
CA ALA A 57 -1.55 4.77 -16.10
C ALA A 57 -0.10 4.39 -16.39
N LEU A 58 0.44 4.95 -17.48
CA LEU A 58 1.83 4.81 -17.89
C LEU A 58 2.47 6.18 -17.93
N HIS A 59 3.53 6.36 -17.14
CA HIS A 59 4.33 7.58 -17.06
C HIS A 59 5.66 7.35 -17.76
N PRO A 60 6.02 8.15 -18.79
CA PRO A 60 7.31 8.05 -19.45
C PRO A 60 8.35 8.86 -18.69
N VAL A 61 9.59 8.43 -18.69
CA VAL A 61 10.79 9.15 -18.24
C VAL A 61 10.78 9.58 -16.78
N SER A 62 9.77 10.31 -16.31
CA SER A 62 9.66 10.77 -14.92
C SER A 62 8.21 11.10 -14.54
N TRP A 63 7.95 11.27 -13.22
CA TRP A 63 6.62 11.66 -12.71
C TRP A 63 6.15 13.03 -13.18
N ASN A 64 7.05 13.89 -13.66
CA ASN A 64 6.72 15.25 -14.14
C ASN A 64 6.24 15.27 -15.60
N GLU A 65 6.44 14.18 -16.33
CA GLU A 65 6.00 14.07 -17.71
C GLU A 65 4.52 13.66 -17.81
N PRO A 66 3.81 14.11 -18.87
CA PRO A 66 2.44 13.68 -19.11
C PRO A 66 2.36 12.15 -19.33
N THR A 67 1.29 11.54 -18.83
CA THR A 67 1.02 10.11 -19.08
C THR A 67 0.86 9.80 -20.57
N VAL A 68 1.42 8.69 -21.03
CA VAL A 68 1.23 8.18 -22.40
C VAL A 68 -0.01 7.30 -22.54
N LEU A 69 -0.47 6.74 -21.43
CA LEU A 69 -1.73 5.99 -21.32
C LEU A 69 -2.37 6.29 -19.99
N GLU A 70 -3.68 6.53 -19.99
CA GLU A 70 -4.49 6.64 -18.79
C GLU A 70 -5.85 6.02 -19.07
N GLN A 71 -6.21 4.98 -18.31
CA GLN A 71 -7.46 4.25 -18.50
C GLN A 71 -8.13 3.88 -17.18
N ARG A 72 -9.45 4.12 -17.10
CA ARG A 72 -10.30 3.74 -15.97
C ARG A 72 -11.24 2.62 -16.36
N PHE A 73 -11.38 1.63 -15.47
CA PHE A 73 -12.23 0.46 -15.69
C PHE A 73 -13.40 0.46 -14.70
N ARG A 74 -14.61 0.28 -15.23
CA ARG A 74 -15.86 0.16 -14.45
C ARG A 74 -16.77 -0.88 -15.09
N PRO A 75 -16.91 -2.09 -14.49
CA PRO A 75 -16.19 -2.59 -13.30
C PRO A 75 -14.69 -2.71 -13.54
N GLY A 76 -13.91 -2.96 -12.48
CA GLY A 76 -12.49 -3.25 -12.62
C GLY A 76 -12.24 -4.54 -13.40
N ILE A 77 -11.07 -4.64 -14.00
CA ILE A 77 -10.64 -5.78 -14.83
C ILE A 77 -9.67 -6.71 -14.08
N ALA A 78 -9.45 -7.90 -14.62
CA ALA A 78 -8.47 -8.83 -14.06
C ALA A 78 -7.03 -8.26 -14.16
N ALA A 79 -6.15 -8.63 -13.23
CA ALA A 79 -4.76 -8.19 -13.25
C ALA A 79 -4.05 -8.61 -14.55
N GLU A 80 -4.37 -9.79 -15.07
CA GLU A 80 -3.84 -10.31 -16.35
C GLU A 80 -4.21 -9.42 -17.53
N GLU A 81 -5.44 -8.94 -17.56
CA GLU A 81 -5.94 -8.07 -18.62
C GLU A 81 -5.27 -6.69 -18.55
N ALA A 82 -5.15 -6.12 -17.34
CA ALA A 82 -4.47 -4.84 -17.13
C ALA A 82 -2.99 -4.89 -17.51
N VAL A 83 -2.30 -5.98 -17.17
CA VAL A 83 -0.90 -6.22 -17.54
C VAL A 83 -0.76 -6.42 -19.06
N LEU A 84 -1.69 -7.11 -19.70
CA LEU A 84 -1.70 -7.27 -21.17
C LEU A 84 -1.82 -5.92 -21.88
N ILE A 85 -2.71 -5.03 -21.42
CA ILE A 85 -2.82 -3.67 -21.97
C ILE A 85 -1.52 -2.88 -21.78
N ALA A 86 -0.88 -2.98 -20.61
CA ALA A 86 0.39 -2.32 -20.34
C ALA A 86 1.55 -2.85 -21.21
N SER A 87 1.52 -4.13 -21.57
CA SER A 87 2.61 -4.80 -22.33
C SER A 87 2.78 -4.29 -23.75
N ASP A 88 1.73 -3.69 -24.34
CA ASP A 88 1.81 -3.08 -25.67
C ASP A 88 2.72 -1.83 -25.68
N LEU A 89 3.02 -1.26 -24.51
CA LEU A 89 3.85 -0.07 -24.32
C LEU A 89 4.97 -0.35 -23.31
N LEU A 90 5.57 -1.55 -23.35
CA LEU A 90 6.65 -1.91 -22.43
C LEU A 90 7.93 -1.17 -22.79
N HIS A 91 8.48 -0.40 -21.82
CA HIS A 91 9.72 0.34 -22.00
C HIS A 91 10.48 0.47 -20.66
N GLU A 92 11.81 0.55 -20.72
CA GLU A 92 12.70 0.58 -19.55
C GLU A 92 12.70 1.92 -18.79
N ASP A 93 12.30 3.00 -19.46
CA ASP A 93 12.16 4.34 -18.89
C ASP A 93 10.70 4.69 -18.49
N TYR A 94 9.80 3.68 -18.45
CA TYR A 94 8.41 3.89 -18.05
C TYR A 94 8.15 3.43 -16.61
N ALA A 95 7.22 4.12 -15.94
CA ALA A 95 6.55 3.58 -14.76
C ALA A 95 5.10 3.21 -15.07
N TYR A 96 4.64 2.11 -14.48
CA TYR A 96 3.29 1.59 -14.62
C TYR A 96 2.58 1.69 -13.29
N LEU A 97 1.44 2.37 -13.28
CA LEU A 97 0.60 2.50 -12.10
C LEU A 97 -0.67 1.68 -12.29
N PHE A 98 -0.90 0.71 -11.39
CA PHE A 98 -2.14 -0.06 -11.31
C PHE A 98 -2.85 0.28 -10.02
N GLU A 99 -4.11 0.74 -10.09
CA GLU A 99 -4.95 1.02 -8.92
C GLU A 99 -5.89 -0.14 -8.67
N SER A 100 -6.00 -0.53 -7.41
CA SER A 100 -6.97 -1.49 -6.92
C SER A 100 -7.49 -1.07 -5.56
N PHE A 101 -8.44 -1.81 -5.01
CA PHE A 101 -9.02 -1.55 -3.70
C PHE A 101 -9.05 -2.81 -2.85
N TRP A 102 -8.87 -2.66 -1.54
CA TRP A 102 -9.14 -3.68 -0.54
C TRP A 102 -10.12 -3.19 0.52
N ASP A 103 -10.79 -4.10 1.22
CA ASP A 103 -11.74 -3.71 2.24
C ASP A 103 -11.05 -3.57 3.59
N LEU A 104 -11.03 -2.37 4.17
CA LEU A 104 -10.49 -2.08 5.49
C LEU A 104 -11.58 -1.54 6.43
N TRP A 105 -11.46 -1.87 7.71
CA TRP A 105 -12.22 -1.23 8.77
C TRP A 105 -11.71 0.19 8.97
N ILE A 106 -12.56 1.17 8.72
CA ILE A 106 -12.26 2.61 8.85
C ILE A 106 -13.23 3.21 9.85
N VAL A 107 -12.71 4.05 10.73
CA VAL A 107 -13.51 4.86 11.65
C VAL A 107 -13.86 6.19 10.98
N ALA A 108 -15.14 6.54 10.98
CA ALA A 108 -15.62 7.85 10.53
C ALA A 108 -15.44 8.90 11.64
N GLU A 109 -15.57 10.19 11.29
CA GLU A 109 -15.46 11.30 12.26
C GLU A 109 -16.46 11.21 13.42
N ASN A 110 -17.62 10.60 13.20
CA ASN A 110 -18.64 10.33 14.24
C ASN A 110 -18.29 9.12 15.14
N GLY A 111 -17.12 8.48 14.95
CA GLY A 111 -16.67 7.33 15.72
C GLY A 111 -17.25 5.98 15.25
N GLU A 112 -18.08 5.96 14.20
CA GLU A 112 -18.63 4.72 13.65
C GLU A 112 -17.61 3.99 12.78
N TRP A 113 -17.51 2.68 12.97
CA TRP A 113 -16.66 1.81 12.15
C TRP A 113 -17.44 1.19 11.00
N SER A 114 -16.86 1.24 9.81
CA SER A 114 -17.42 0.60 8.63
C SER A 114 -16.33 -0.06 7.79
N LEU A 115 -16.66 -1.18 7.15
CA LEU A 115 -15.78 -1.85 6.20
C LEU A 115 -15.94 -1.15 4.84
N ARG A 116 -14.86 -0.54 4.35
CA ARG A 116 -14.88 0.27 3.12
C ARG A 116 -13.75 -0.08 2.19
N PRO A 117 -13.97 0.00 0.87
CA PRO A 117 -12.90 -0.05 -0.11
C PRO A 117 -11.89 1.07 0.14
N SER A 118 -10.64 0.70 0.33
CA SER A 118 -9.50 1.62 0.47
C SER A 118 -8.57 1.41 -0.72
N ARG A 119 -8.15 2.51 -1.33
CA ARG A 119 -7.32 2.49 -2.54
C ARG A 119 -5.91 2.00 -2.22
N VAL A 120 -5.36 1.23 -3.16
CA VAL A 120 -3.96 0.79 -3.18
C VAL A 120 -3.42 0.99 -4.59
N ASN A 121 -2.24 1.59 -4.70
CA ASN A 121 -1.55 1.77 -5.97
C ASN A 121 -0.33 0.84 -6.02
N PHE A 122 -0.14 0.19 -7.15
CA PHE A 122 1.04 -0.61 -7.46
C PHE A 122 1.83 0.14 -8.52
N LEU A 123 3.03 0.58 -8.16
CA LEU A 123 3.93 1.31 -9.01
C LEU A 123 5.06 0.38 -9.44
N VAL A 124 5.25 0.22 -10.72
CA VAL A 124 6.32 -0.61 -11.32
C VAL A 124 7.27 0.34 -12.01
N HIS A 125 8.49 0.46 -11.50
CA HIS A 125 9.48 1.39 -11.99
C HIS A 125 10.40 0.70 -13.00
N GLY A 126 10.50 1.25 -14.20
CA GLY A 126 11.54 0.88 -15.14
C GLY A 126 12.93 1.25 -14.64
N LEU A 127 13.95 0.57 -15.11
CA LEU A 127 15.33 0.76 -14.64
C LEU A 127 15.88 2.16 -14.94
N GLU A 128 15.42 2.81 -16.00
CA GLU A 128 15.82 4.15 -16.39
C GLU A 128 14.80 5.24 -15.98
N PHE A 129 13.65 4.83 -15.43
CA PHE A 129 12.62 5.77 -15.01
C PHE A 129 13.09 6.62 -13.82
N ASP A 130 12.86 7.96 -13.93
CA ASP A 130 13.11 8.97 -12.90
C ASP A 130 14.50 8.83 -12.23
N GLU A 131 15.54 8.78 -13.09
CA GLU A 131 16.95 8.64 -12.69
C GLU A 131 17.23 7.38 -11.83
N GLY A 132 16.45 6.31 -12.04
CA GLY A 132 16.61 5.05 -11.30
C GLY A 132 15.99 5.09 -9.89
N VAL A 133 14.85 5.73 -9.74
CA VAL A 133 14.08 5.83 -8.48
C VAL A 133 13.85 4.47 -7.81
N TYR A 134 13.82 3.37 -8.57
CA TYR A 134 13.68 2.00 -8.04
C TYR A 134 14.74 1.64 -7.00
N GLN A 135 15.90 2.27 -7.01
CA GLN A 135 16.97 1.99 -6.04
C GLN A 135 16.52 2.37 -4.61
N GLN A 136 15.71 3.42 -4.48
CA GLN A 136 15.20 3.92 -3.20
C GLN A 136 13.81 3.36 -2.89
N GLU A 137 12.91 3.34 -3.87
CA GLU A 137 11.49 3.01 -3.69
C GLU A 137 11.14 1.55 -3.99
N GLY A 138 12.06 0.81 -4.62
CA GLY A 138 11.84 -0.57 -5.07
C GLY A 138 11.51 -0.64 -6.56
N HIS A 139 11.80 -1.77 -7.18
CA HIS A 139 11.34 -2.06 -8.54
C HIS A 139 9.81 -2.07 -8.63
N ILE A 140 9.16 -2.56 -7.56
CA ILE A 140 7.72 -2.44 -7.37
C ILE A 140 7.49 -1.82 -6.00
N GLN A 141 6.76 -0.70 -5.97
CA GLN A 141 6.28 -0.08 -4.75
C GLN A 141 4.77 -0.23 -4.65
N VAL A 142 4.28 -0.68 -3.52
CA VAL A 142 2.85 -0.74 -3.23
C VAL A 142 2.51 0.36 -2.24
N ASP A 143 1.80 1.39 -2.68
CA ASP A 143 1.24 2.43 -1.83
C ASP A 143 -0.08 1.91 -1.23
N LEU A 144 -0.04 1.62 0.07
CA LEU A 144 -1.14 1.04 0.83
C LEU A 144 -2.08 2.10 1.42
N GLY A 145 -1.86 3.37 1.09
CA GLY A 145 -2.56 4.52 1.65
C GLY A 145 -2.01 4.92 3.02
N LEU A 146 -2.86 5.45 3.91
CA LEU A 146 -2.44 5.92 5.21
C LEU A 146 -2.28 4.78 6.23
N ASP A 147 -1.39 4.93 7.18
CA ASP A 147 -1.11 3.96 8.25
C ASP A 147 -2.18 3.93 9.36
N SER A 148 -3.06 4.94 9.41
CA SER A 148 -4.08 5.07 10.46
C SER A 148 -5.00 3.85 10.62
N PRO A 149 -5.43 3.13 9.57
CA PRO A 149 -6.26 1.93 9.74
C PRO A 149 -5.56 0.79 10.48
N PHE A 150 -4.23 0.82 10.56
CA PHE A 150 -3.39 -0.23 11.14
C PHE A 150 -2.84 0.13 12.53
N LEU A 151 -2.64 1.42 12.83
CA LEU A 151 -1.97 1.84 14.05
C LEU A 151 -2.92 2.38 15.14
N GLN A 152 -3.89 3.21 14.84
CA GLN A 152 -4.87 3.80 15.79
C GLN A 152 -4.28 4.04 17.18
N GLN A 153 -3.23 4.87 17.29
CA GLN A 153 -2.42 5.00 18.52
C GLN A 153 -3.05 5.91 19.57
N GLU A 154 -3.97 6.79 19.19
CA GLU A 154 -4.35 7.96 20.00
C GLU A 154 -5.63 7.81 20.81
N VAL A 155 -6.38 6.74 20.60
CA VAL A 155 -7.63 6.48 21.31
C VAL A 155 -7.51 5.20 22.10
N ALA A 156 -7.91 5.23 23.39
CA ALA A 156 -8.14 4.00 24.15
C ALA A 156 -9.24 3.22 23.41
N LEU A 157 -8.83 2.24 22.62
CA LEU A 157 -9.75 1.47 21.79
C LEU A 157 -10.64 0.59 22.68
N THR A 158 -11.91 0.56 22.37
CA THR A 158 -12.80 -0.48 22.90
C THR A 158 -12.34 -1.84 22.38
N ILE A 159 -12.73 -2.94 23.05
CA ILE A 159 -12.42 -4.32 22.60
C ILE A 159 -12.87 -4.55 21.15
N GLU A 160 -14.01 -3.99 20.78
CA GLU A 160 -14.55 -4.10 19.42
C GLU A 160 -13.69 -3.33 18.38
N ALA A 161 -13.28 -2.09 18.70
CA ALA A 161 -12.41 -1.30 17.86
C ALA A 161 -11.03 -1.96 17.71
N GLU A 162 -10.47 -2.52 18.79
CA GLU A 162 -9.21 -3.29 18.75
C GLU A 162 -9.30 -4.51 17.81
N THR A 163 -10.44 -5.23 17.84
CA THR A 163 -10.68 -6.37 16.96
C THR A 163 -10.67 -5.95 15.49
N ARG A 164 -11.25 -4.80 15.16
CA ARG A 164 -11.29 -4.26 13.77
C ARG A 164 -9.91 -3.83 13.29
N VAL A 165 -9.16 -3.10 14.11
CA VAL A 165 -7.77 -2.72 13.78
C VAL A 165 -6.90 -3.97 13.58
N ARG A 166 -7.06 -4.97 14.45
CA ARG A 166 -6.34 -6.24 14.32
C ARG A 166 -6.68 -6.96 13.02
N ALA A 167 -7.94 -6.97 12.60
CA ALA A 167 -8.33 -7.56 11.31
C ALA A 167 -7.65 -6.85 10.13
N ASN A 168 -7.50 -5.53 10.17
CA ASN A 168 -6.73 -4.79 9.15
C ASN A 168 -5.25 -5.20 9.16
N VAL A 169 -4.62 -5.24 10.34
CA VAL A 169 -3.22 -5.64 10.48
C VAL A 169 -3.01 -7.08 9.99
N GLN A 170 -3.89 -8.00 10.32
CA GLN A 170 -3.83 -9.37 9.84
C GLN A 170 -3.89 -9.44 8.31
N ARG A 171 -4.78 -8.69 7.67
CA ARG A 171 -4.89 -8.61 6.20
C ARG A 171 -3.60 -8.09 5.56
N LEU A 172 -2.99 -7.05 6.14
CA LEU A 172 -1.71 -6.52 5.70
C LEU A 172 -0.59 -7.56 5.81
N VAL A 173 -0.49 -8.26 6.94
CA VAL A 173 0.52 -9.31 7.18
C VAL A 173 0.31 -10.49 6.23
N GLU A 174 -0.92 -10.92 5.99
CA GLU A 174 -1.23 -11.98 5.04
C GLU A 174 -0.82 -11.60 3.61
N PHE A 175 -1.13 -10.37 3.18
CA PHE A 175 -0.73 -9.88 1.85
C PHE A 175 0.79 -9.83 1.71
N THR A 176 1.49 -9.18 2.63
CA THR A 176 2.96 -9.05 2.57
C THR A 176 3.65 -10.42 2.63
N THR A 177 3.11 -11.38 3.38
CA THR A 177 3.62 -12.76 3.45
C THR A 177 3.39 -13.52 2.14
N LYS A 178 2.22 -13.37 1.50
CA LYS A 178 1.94 -13.98 0.20
C LYS A 178 2.86 -13.41 -0.89
N VAL A 179 3.06 -12.09 -0.89
CA VAL A 179 3.99 -11.43 -1.82
C VAL A 179 5.40 -11.97 -1.63
N GLU A 180 5.91 -12.06 -0.39
CA GLU A 180 7.23 -12.63 -0.10
C GLU A 180 7.40 -14.04 -0.66
N LYS A 181 6.40 -14.89 -0.49
CA LYS A 181 6.47 -16.30 -0.91
C LYS A 181 6.34 -16.51 -2.41
N ASN A 182 5.55 -15.67 -3.10
CA ASN A 182 5.05 -15.96 -4.43
C ASN A 182 5.51 -14.98 -5.52
N SER A 183 6.09 -13.81 -5.17
CA SER A 183 6.51 -12.83 -6.17
C SER A 183 7.93 -13.04 -6.69
N GLY A 184 8.78 -13.76 -5.93
CA GLY A 184 10.20 -13.89 -6.22
C GLY A 184 11.04 -12.68 -5.87
N ALA A 185 10.53 -11.76 -5.02
CA ALA A 185 11.30 -10.62 -4.52
C ALA A 185 12.46 -11.08 -3.63
N ASN A 186 13.64 -10.52 -3.85
CA ASN A 186 14.86 -10.81 -3.08
C ASN A 186 14.95 -10.00 -1.79
N ALA A 187 14.42 -8.77 -1.82
CA ALA A 187 14.33 -7.89 -0.67
C ALA A 187 12.96 -7.21 -0.62
N ARG A 188 12.52 -6.90 0.58
CA ARG A 188 11.29 -6.16 0.82
C ARG A 188 11.44 -5.23 2.01
N LEU A 189 10.75 -4.11 1.98
CA LEU A 189 10.68 -3.16 3.08
C LEU A 189 9.23 -2.65 3.23
N LEU A 190 8.64 -2.88 4.40
CA LEU A 190 7.38 -2.23 4.79
C LEU A 190 7.74 -1.01 5.65
N TRP A 191 7.39 0.19 5.18
CA TRP A 191 7.84 1.43 5.79
C TRP A 191 6.81 2.56 5.71
N SER A 192 7.00 3.55 6.54
CA SER A 192 6.22 4.78 6.59
C SER A 192 7.19 5.93 6.89
N GLU A 193 6.95 7.12 6.37
CA GLU A 193 7.90 8.24 6.41
C GLU A 193 8.36 8.62 7.82
N SER A 194 7.49 8.59 8.81
CA SER A 194 7.82 8.99 10.19
C SER A 194 8.12 7.82 11.13
N GLU A 195 8.02 6.55 10.68
CA GLU A 195 8.05 5.39 11.55
C GLU A 195 9.11 4.35 11.14
N GLN A 196 10.33 4.52 11.66
CA GLN A 196 11.44 3.60 11.37
C GLN A 196 11.20 2.16 11.84
N ASN A 197 10.27 1.94 12.79
CA ASN A 197 9.96 0.64 13.38
C ASN A 197 8.52 0.17 13.14
N PHE A 198 7.94 0.55 12.00
CA PHE A 198 6.55 0.24 11.68
C PHE A 198 6.22 -1.26 11.82
N ALA A 199 7.05 -2.14 11.24
CA ALA A 199 6.87 -3.58 11.32
C ALA A 199 6.88 -4.10 12.78
N GLN A 200 7.76 -3.57 13.64
CA GLN A 200 7.81 -3.95 15.07
C GLN A 200 6.54 -3.50 15.81
N LYS A 201 5.99 -2.33 15.50
CA LYS A 201 4.73 -1.86 16.08
C LYS A 201 3.54 -2.71 15.67
N LEU A 202 3.47 -3.15 14.42
CA LEU A 202 2.45 -4.09 13.95
C LEU A 202 2.54 -5.42 14.69
N ILE A 203 3.73 -5.99 14.86
CA ILE A 203 3.95 -7.24 15.59
C ILE A 203 3.51 -7.08 17.06
N ALA A 204 3.92 -5.99 17.72
CA ALA A 204 3.51 -5.70 19.08
C ALA A 204 1.99 -5.57 19.23
N ARG A 205 1.30 -5.03 18.21
CA ARG A 205 -0.16 -4.93 18.18
C ARG A 205 -0.84 -6.30 18.09
N LEU A 206 -0.28 -7.22 17.31
CA LEU A 206 -0.80 -8.59 17.20
C LEU A 206 -0.60 -9.40 18.49
N GLN A 207 0.47 -9.12 19.25
CA GLN A 207 0.84 -9.85 20.47
C GLN A 207 0.11 -9.37 21.74
N LYS A 208 -0.38 -8.13 21.79
CA LYS A 208 -0.99 -7.50 22.98
C LYS A 208 -2.31 -8.11 23.46
N VAL A 209 -2.79 -9.19 22.83
CA VAL A 209 -4.04 -9.87 23.20
C VAL A 209 -3.83 -11.37 23.21
N GLN A 210 -3.15 -11.83 24.22
CA GLN A 210 -3.31 -13.16 24.81
C GLN A 210 -3.85 -13.03 26.23
#